data_1fc60f339bbdf96f07def06a01f64256
#
_entry.id   1fc60f339bbdf96f07def06a01f64256
#
_cell.length_a   1.000
_cell.length_b   1.000
_cell.length_c   1.000
_cell.angle_alpha   90.00
_cell.angle_beta   90.00
_cell.angle_gamma   90.00
#
_symmetry.space_group_name_H-M   'P 1'
#
loop_
_entity.id
_entity.type
_entity.pdbx_description
1 polymer ?
#
loop_
_entity_poly.entity_id
_entity_poly.type
_entity_poly.pdbx_seq_one_letter_code
_entity_poly.pdbx_strand_id
1 'polypeptide(L)'
;YKHSVGHCYRCHTMVEPNLSRQWFVKVEPLARKAIDAVKSGRTRIIPDTWTKTYYDWMENIRDWCISRQIWWGHQIPAWTCEDCNEVTVAMEAPPSCPKCGSSKLVQETDVLDTWFSSALWPFSTMGWPEKSPLLKTFYPTSVLVTAFDILFFWVARMMMMGIHFMKDVPFDDVYVHALVRDE
;
A
#
# COMPACT_ATOMS: atom_id res chain seq x y z
N TYR A 1 -38.40 -16.62 4.37
CA TYR A 1 -37.56 -15.68 3.60
C TYR A 1 -36.31 -16.41 3.09
N LYS A 2 -36.15 -16.45 1.77
CA LYS A 2 -34.96 -17.03 1.13
C LYS A 2 -33.97 -15.91 0.79
N HIS A 3 -32.73 -16.04 1.22
CA HIS A 3 -31.64 -15.11 0.89
C HIS A 3 -30.31 -15.87 0.77
N SER A 4 -29.35 -15.27 0.07
CA SER A 4 -28.02 -15.85 -0.06
C SER A 4 -27.12 -15.41 1.09
N VAL A 5 -26.38 -16.34 1.65
CA VAL A 5 -25.38 -16.09 2.71
C VAL A 5 -24.00 -16.46 2.18
N GLY A 6 -23.03 -15.56 2.37
CA GLY A 6 -21.66 -15.79 1.97
C GLY A 6 -21.01 -16.89 2.82
N HIS A 7 -20.31 -17.81 2.18
CA HIS A 7 -19.52 -18.84 2.83
C HIS A 7 -18.07 -18.78 2.38
N CYS A 8 -17.15 -19.15 3.28
CA CYS A 8 -15.75 -19.30 2.92
C CYS A 8 -15.60 -20.39 1.86
N TYR A 9 -14.95 -20.09 0.75
CA TYR A 9 -14.77 -21.05 -0.35
C TYR A 9 -13.89 -22.24 0.01
N ARG A 10 -13.11 -22.15 1.07
CA ARG A 10 -12.24 -23.24 1.55
C ARG A 10 -12.90 -24.14 2.60
N CYS A 11 -13.39 -23.55 3.69
CA CYS A 11 -13.94 -24.32 4.82
C CYS A 11 -15.46 -24.33 4.91
N HIS A 12 -16.13 -23.63 3.98
CA HIS A 12 -17.59 -23.49 3.91
C HIS A 12 -18.27 -22.89 5.16
N THR A 13 -17.48 -22.35 6.09
CA THR A 13 -18.03 -21.60 7.23
C THR A 13 -18.75 -20.35 6.75
N MET A 14 -19.89 -20.06 7.35
CA MET A 14 -20.64 -18.84 7.10
C MET A 14 -19.79 -17.60 7.44
N VAL A 15 -19.77 -16.61 6.54
CA VAL A 15 -19.07 -15.34 6.76
C VAL A 15 -19.96 -14.44 7.58
N GLU A 16 -19.51 -14.08 8.78
CA GLU A 16 -20.19 -13.14 9.67
C GLU A 16 -19.36 -11.85 9.73
N PRO A 17 -19.92 -10.70 9.26
CA PRO A 17 -19.23 -9.41 9.35
C PRO A 17 -18.96 -9.04 10.81
N ASN A 18 -17.72 -8.77 11.16
CA ASN A 18 -17.32 -8.32 12.49
C ASN A 18 -16.42 -7.09 12.39
N LEU A 19 -16.63 -6.11 13.25
CA LEU A 19 -15.79 -4.92 13.34
C LEU A 19 -14.62 -5.19 14.28
N SER A 20 -13.42 -4.91 13.79
CA SER A 20 -12.18 -5.01 14.56
C SER A 20 -11.30 -3.78 14.31
N ARG A 21 -10.36 -3.54 15.22
CA ARG A 21 -9.36 -2.50 15.01
C ARG A 21 -8.44 -2.94 13.90
N GLN A 22 -8.16 -2.03 12.96
CA GLN A 22 -7.31 -2.27 11.81
C GLN A 22 -6.38 -1.07 11.59
N TRP A 23 -5.27 -1.32 10.93
CA TRP A 23 -4.35 -0.26 10.51
C TRP A 23 -4.76 0.27 9.14
N PHE A 24 -4.85 1.60 9.03
CA PHE A 24 -5.24 2.27 7.81
C PHE A 24 -4.22 3.33 7.39
N VAL A 25 -4.03 3.47 6.09
CA VAL A 25 -3.39 4.64 5.48
C VAL A 25 -4.49 5.60 5.04
N LYS A 26 -4.45 6.84 5.53
CA LYS A 26 -5.28 7.93 5.02
C LYS A 26 -4.77 8.34 3.64
N VAL A 27 -5.43 7.84 2.59
CA VAL A 27 -4.91 7.92 1.22
C VAL A 27 -5.30 9.19 0.48
N GLU A 28 -6.35 9.88 0.85
CA GLU A 28 -6.85 11.08 0.14
C GLU A 28 -5.74 12.13 -0.15
N PRO A 29 -4.91 12.57 0.83
CA PRO A 29 -3.88 13.56 0.58
C PRO A 29 -2.75 13.02 -0.32
N LEU A 30 -2.54 11.70 -0.36
CA LEU A 30 -1.57 11.04 -1.24
C LEU A 30 -2.12 10.94 -2.67
N ALA A 31 -3.38 10.54 -2.79
CA ALA A 31 -4.08 10.39 -4.06
C ALA A 31 -4.16 11.71 -4.84
N ARG A 32 -4.45 12.83 -4.15
CA ARG A 32 -4.49 14.16 -4.79
C ARG A 32 -3.18 14.48 -5.52
N LYS A 33 -2.04 14.25 -4.88
CA LYS A 33 -0.72 14.49 -5.51
C LYS A 33 -0.47 13.57 -6.70
N ALA A 34 -0.90 12.32 -6.61
CA ALA A 34 -0.77 11.35 -7.70
C ALA A 34 -1.70 11.69 -8.87
N ILE A 35 -2.90 12.19 -8.61
CA ILE A 35 -3.81 12.74 -9.64
C ILE A 35 -3.17 13.94 -10.34
N ASP A 36 -2.63 14.89 -9.58
CA ASP A 36 -2.00 16.08 -10.11
C ASP A 36 -0.78 15.76 -10.98
N ALA A 37 -0.01 14.74 -10.61
CA ALA A 37 1.13 14.29 -11.41
C ALA A 37 0.71 13.77 -12.80
N VAL A 38 -0.43 13.07 -12.90
CA VAL A 38 -0.97 12.63 -14.20
C VAL A 38 -1.64 13.78 -14.92
N LYS A 39 -2.41 14.64 -14.25
CA LYS A 39 -3.06 15.82 -14.86
C LYS A 39 -2.05 16.82 -15.46
N SER A 40 -0.90 16.97 -14.82
CA SER A 40 0.18 17.85 -15.30
C SER A 40 1.08 17.23 -16.37
N GLY A 41 0.89 15.94 -16.68
CA GLY A 41 1.73 15.22 -17.64
C GLY A 41 3.10 14.80 -17.11
N ARG A 42 3.36 14.93 -15.80
CA ARG A 42 4.58 14.40 -15.15
C ARG A 42 4.66 12.88 -15.23
N THR A 43 3.52 12.22 -15.19
CA THR A 43 3.40 10.79 -15.49
C THR A 43 2.31 10.62 -16.54
N ARG A 44 2.59 9.87 -17.60
CA ARG A 44 1.62 9.56 -18.66
C ARG A 44 1.16 8.11 -18.55
N ILE A 45 -0.12 7.88 -18.74
CA ILE A 45 -0.69 6.52 -18.81
C ILE A 45 -0.94 6.18 -20.28
N ILE A 46 -0.37 5.10 -20.76
CA ILE A 46 -0.39 4.68 -22.16
C ILE A 46 -0.99 3.27 -22.27
N PRO A 47 -2.04 3.04 -23.05
CA PRO A 47 -2.78 4.03 -23.83
C PRO A 47 -3.64 4.95 -22.95
N ASP A 48 -3.94 6.14 -23.45
CA ASP A 48 -4.67 7.19 -22.75
C ASP A 48 -6.08 6.78 -22.30
N THR A 49 -6.64 5.77 -22.91
CA THR A 49 -7.95 5.20 -22.54
C THR A 49 -8.04 4.78 -21.07
N TRP A 50 -6.94 4.44 -20.44
CA TRP A 50 -6.87 4.06 -19.01
C TRP A 50 -6.81 5.26 -18.06
N THR A 51 -6.52 6.45 -18.56
CA THR A 51 -6.41 7.66 -17.76
C THR A 51 -7.72 8.03 -17.08
N LYS A 52 -8.84 7.92 -17.80
CA LYS A 52 -10.16 8.15 -17.21
C LYS A 52 -10.43 7.18 -16.05
N THR A 53 -10.19 5.90 -16.28
CA THR A 53 -10.39 4.85 -15.24
C THR A 53 -9.50 5.09 -14.03
N TYR A 54 -8.26 5.55 -14.24
CA TYR A 54 -7.35 5.95 -13.17
C TYR A 54 -7.95 7.09 -12.32
N TYR A 55 -8.46 8.15 -12.95
CA TYR A 55 -9.07 9.27 -12.24
C TYR A 55 -10.33 8.86 -11.49
N ASP A 56 -11.23 8.14 -12.14
CA ASP A 56 -12.49 7.68 -11.53
C ASP A 56 -12.22 6.89 -10.23
N TRP A 57 -11.17 6.07 -10.22
CA TRP A 57 -10.77 5.31 -9.04
C TRP A 57 -10.09 6.18 -7.99
N MET A 58 -9.13 7.03 -8.38
CA MET A 58 -8.33 7.84 -7.47
C MET A 58 -9.14 8.95 -6.80
N GLU A 59 -10.12 9.52 -7.49
CA GLU A 59 -11.02 10.56 -6.95
C GLU A 59 -12.02 9.99 -5.94
N ASN A 60 -12.34 8.70 -6.05
CA ASN A 60 -13.25 7.98 -5.15
C ASN A 60 -12.53 7.03 -4.18
N ILE A 61 -11.22 7.14 -4.05
CA ILE A 61 -10.41 6.24 -3.23
C ILE A 61 -10.80 6.36 -1.75
N ARG A 62 -10.90 5.20 -1.09
CA ARG A 62 -11.15 5.10 0.36
C ARG A 62 -9.87 4.78 1.10
N ASP A 63 -9.84 5.10 2.39
CA ASP A 63 -8.73 4.77 3.25
C ASP A 63 -8.35 3.29 3.12
N TRP A 64 -7.06 3.05 3.00
CA TRP A 64 -6.53 1.73 2.70
C TRP A 64 -6.20 0.97 3.97
N CYS A 65 -6.98 -0.09 4.25
CA CYS A 65 -6.65 -1.04 5.30
C CYS A 65 -5.39 -1.82 4.91
N ILE A 66 -4.34 -1.70 5.73
CA ILE A 66 -3.03 -2.31 5.47
C ILE A 66 -2.71 -3.49 6.39
N SER A 67 -3.54 -3.78 7.38
CA SER A 67 -3.37 -4.94 8.26
C SER A 67 -4.07 -6.16 7.71
N ARG A 68 -3.45 -7.34 7.87
CA ARG A 68 -3.96 -8.64 7.44
C ARG A 68 -3.79 -9.66 8.56
N GLN A 69 -4.84 -10.45 8.79
CA GLN A 69 -4.89 -11.55 9.75
C GLN A 69 -4.51 -12.86 9.04
N ILE A 70 -3.27 -12.95 8.56
CA ILE A 70 -2.74 -14.12 7.87
C ILE A 70 -1.41 -14.53 8.49
N TRP A 71 -1.04 -15.80 8.30
CA TRP A 71 0.17 -16.37 8.89
C TRP A 71 1.47 -15.81 8.29
N TRP A 72 1.48 -15.55 6.98
CA TRP A 72 2.67 -15.13 6.25
C TRP A 72 2.63 -13.66 5.85
N GLY A 73 3.69 -12.95 6.12
CA GLY A 73 3.86 -11.55 5.73
C GLY A 73 4.83 -10.79 6.64
N HIS A 74 4.97 -9.48 6.40
CA HIS A 74 5.76 -8.60 7.24
C HIS A 74 4.92 -8.18 8.45
N GLN A 75 5.27 -8.65 9.64
CA GLN A 75 4.59 -8.28 10.88
C GLN A 75 4.66 -6.77 11.08
N ILE A 76 3.55 -6.17 11.51
CA ILE A 76 3.48 -4.73 11.74
C ILE A 76 4.42 -4.37 12.90
N PRO A 77 5.38 -3.44 12.70
CA PRO A 77 6.37 -3.08 13.70
C PRO A 77 5.80 -2.08 14.72
N ALA A 78 4.74 -2.48 15.41
CA ALA A 78 4.05 -1.69 16.42
C ALA A 78 3.87 -2.49 17.69
N TRP A 79 4.04 -1.84 18.83
CA TRP A 79 3.92 -2.43 20.16
C TRP A 79 2.89 -1.66 20.99
N THR A 80 1.95 -2.36 21.56
CA THR A 80 0.95 -1.80 22.47
C THR A 80 1.37 -2.05 23.92
N CYS A 81 1.38 -1.00 24.73
CA CYS A 81 1.62 -1.11 26.16
C CYS A 81 0.38 -1.62 26.88
N GLU A 82 0.49 -2.72 27.62
CA GLU A 82 -0.63 -3.29 28.39
C GLU A 82 -1.06 -2.40 29.55
N ASP A 83 -0.17 -1.58 30.12
CA ASP A 83 -0.47 -0.75 31.29
C ASP A 83 -1.15 0.57 30.92
N CYS A 84 -0.88 1.16 29.75
CA CYS A 84 -1.45 2.47 29.38
C CYS A 84 -2.05 2.54 27.97
N ASN A 85 -2.08 1.44 27.23
CA ASN A 85 -2.59 1.32 25.85
C ASN A 85 -1.90 2.25 24.84
N GLU A 86 -0.70 2.78 25.16
CA GLU A 86 0.10 3.53 24.19
C GLU A 86 0.62 2.60 23.10
N VAL A 87 0.56 3.07 21.85
CA VAL A 87 1.08 2.34 20.69
C VAL A 87 2.36 2.99 20.21
N THR A 88 3.44 2.22 20.18
CA THR A 88 4.76 2.65 19.73
C THR A 88 5.13 1.94 18.46
N VAL A 89 5.47 2.68 17.40
CA VAL A 89 6.00 2.13 16.15
C VAL A 89 7.52 2.27 16.17
N ALA A 90 8.24 1.17 15.98
CA ALA A 90 9.70 1.16 16.00
C ALA A 90 10.24 0.07 15.06
N MET A 91 11.51 0.17 14.66
CA MET A 91 12.16 -0.86 13.83
C MET A 91 12.48 -2.12 14.64
N GLU A 92 12.77 -1.95 15.91
CA GLU A 92 13.06 -3.03 16.87
C GLU A 92 12.15 -2.87 18.09
N ALA A 93 11.99 -3.96 18.85
CA ALA A 93 11.19 -3.93 20.07
C ALA A 93 11.73 -2.88 21.06
N PRO A 94 10.95 -1.88 21.44
CA PRO A 94 11.39 -0.88 22.40
C PRO A 94 11.58 -1.54 23.79
N PRO A 95 12.58 -1.12 24.57
CA PRO A 95 12.84 -1.71 25.90
C PRO A 95 11.75 -1.39 26.92
N SER A 96 11.05 -0.28 26.72
CA SER A 96 9.94 0.16 27.59
C SER A 96 9.00 1.13 26.86
N CYS A 97 7.81 1.25 27.39
CA CYS A 97 6.82 2.21 26.90
C CYS A 97 7.32 3.65 27.05
N PRO A 98 7.36 4.46 25.99
CA PRO A 98 7.86 5.85 26.09
C PRO A 98 6.95 6.76 26.93
N LYS A 99 5.69 6.35 27.17
CA LYS A 99 4.73 7.15 27.93
C LYS A 99 4.72 6.85 29.42
N CYS A 100 4.78 5.57 29.82
CA CYS A 100 4.66 5.18 31.23
C CYS A 100 5.85 4.40 31.78
N GLY A 101 6.86 4.08 30.96
CA GLY A 101 8.07 3.35 31.37
C GLY A 101 7.86 1.84 31.58
N SER A 102 6.65 1.30 31.35
CA SER A 102 6.39 -0.13 31.51
C SER A 102 7.14 -0.96 30.46
N SER A 103 7.63 -2.12 30.89
CA SER A 103 8.20 -3.12 29.99
C SER A 103 7.19 -4.10 29.39
N LYS A 104 5.90 -3.98 29.76
CA LYS A 104 4.84 -4.84 29.24
C LYS A 104 4.38 -4.34 27.89
N LEU A 105 5.11 -4.69 26.86
CA LEU A 105 4.83 -4.34 25.47
C LEU A 105 4.50 -5.59 24.67
N VAL A 106 3.37 -5.55 23.96
CA VAL A 106 2.93 -6.64 23.08
C VAL A 106 2.97 -6.15 21.65
N GLN A 107 3.71 -6.86 20.80
CA GLN A 107 3.77 -6.54 19.37
C GLN A 107 2.45 -6.87 18.69
N GLU A 108 2.08 -6.05 17.71
CA GLU A 108 0.96 -6.31 16.81
C GLU A 108 1.13 -7.67 16.12
N THR A 109 0.07 -8.48 16.10
CA THR A 109 0.11 -9.82 15.49
C THR A 109 -0.21 -9.81 14.01
N ASP A 110 -0.86 -8.77 13.53
CA ASP A 110 -1.18 -8.61 12.12
C ASP A 110 0.07 -8.37 11.27
N VAL A 111 -0.03 -8.73 10.00
CA VAL A 111 1.00 -8.45 9.00
C VAL A 111 0.54 -7.37 8.03
N LEU A 112 1.49 -6.72 7.36
CA LEU A 112 1.20 -5.72 6.34
C LEU A 112 0.62 -6.37 5.08
N ASP A 113 -0.32 -5.68 4.44
CA ASP A 113 -0.78 -5.97 3.09
C ASP A 113 0.40 -6.08 2.13
N THR A 114 0.42 -7.13 1.31
CA THR A 114 1.46 -7.34 0.28
C THR A 114 1.65 -6.11 -0.61
N TRP A 115 0.56 -5.42 -0.93
CA TRP A 115 0.60 -4.20 -1.73
C TRP A 115 1.26 -3.01 -1.03
N PHE A 116 1.41 -3.04 0.29
CA PHE A 116 2.13 -2.00 1.02
C PHE A 116 3.62 -2.03 0.71
N SER A 117 4.26 -3.19 0.84
CA SER A 117 5.67 -3.35 0.46
C SER A 117 5.88 -3.23 -1.05
N SER A 118 4.97 -3.76 -1.87
CA SER A 118 5.02 -3.64 -3.33
C SER A 118 4.95 -2.19 -3.81
N ALA A 119 4.26 -1.33 -3.08
CA ALA A 119 4.19 0.11 -3.40
C ALA A 119 5.52 0.85 -3.18
N LEU A 120 6.45 0.27 -2.42
CA LEU A 120 7.78 0.83 -2.19
C LEU A 120 8.80 0.39 -3.26
N TRP A 121 8.44 -0.56 -4.10
CA TRP A 121 9.33 -1.21 -5.07
C TRP A 121 10.17 -0.23 -5.93
N PRO A 122 9.62 0.87 -6.46
CA PRO A 122 10.36 1.77 -7.35
C PRO A 122 11.60 2.41 -6.72
N PHE A 123 11.72 2.40 -5.40
CA PHE A 123 12.83 3.03 -4.69
C PHE A 123 13.48 2.12 -3.64
N SER A 124 12.73 1.20 -3.01
CA SER A 124 13.28 0.31 -1.99
C SER A 124 14.29 -0.68 -2.58
N THR A 125 14.08 -1.19 -3.79
CA THR A 125 15.01 -2.10 -4.48
C THR A 125 16.32 -1.43 -4.91
N MET A 126 16.35 -0.11 -4.91
CA MET A 126 17.53 0.69 -5.24
C MET A 126 18.25 1.26 -4.01
N GLY A 127 17.92 0.72 -2.83
CA GLY A 127 18.64 1.01 -1.58
C GLY A 127 17.99 2.06 -0.68
N TRP A 128 16.80 2.58 -1.00
CA TRP A 128 16.10 3.45 -0.04
C TRP A 128 15.84 2.71 1.28
N PRO A 129 15.99 3.37 2.47
CA PRO A 129 16.10 4.82 2.68
C PRO A 129 17.50 5.43 2.50
N GLU A 130 18.50 4.62 2.19
CA GLU A 130 19.87 5.12 1.97
C GLU A 130 19.95 5.89 0.63
N LYS A 131 20.88 6.86 0.58
CA LYS A 131 21.16 7.61 -0.65
C LYS A 131 22.14 6.82 -1.52
N SER A 132 21.64 5.89 -2.30
CA SER A 132 22.49 5.07 -3.17
C SER A 132 22.72 5.72 -4.54
N PRO A 133 23.83 5.40 -5.22
CA PRO A 133 24.04 5.82 -6.62
C PRO A 133 22.97 5.28 -7.56
N LEU A 134 22.46 4.07 -7.34
CA LEU A 134 21.39 3.46 -8.13
C LEU A 134 20.09 4.28 -8.03
N LEU A 135 19.70 4.64 -6.80
CA LEU A 135 18.51 5.46 -6.57
C LEU A 135 18.63 6.81 -7.25
N LYS A 136 19.80 7.45 -7.17
CA LYS A 136 20.05 8.75 -7.84
C LYS A 136 19.99 8.64 -9.35
N THR A 137 20.38 7.50 -9.93
CA THR A 137 20.46 7.32 -11.38
C THR A 137 19.12 6.90 -11.99
N PHE A 138 18.37 6.02 -11.30
CA PHE A 138 17.22 5.32 -11.88
C PHE A 138 15.87 5.73 -11.27
N TYR A 139 15.84 6.66 -10.33
CA TYR A 139 14.61 7.25 -9.85
C TYR A 139 14.53 8.73 -10.25
N PRO A 140 13.51 9.21 -10.98
CA PRO A 140 12.39 8.45 -11.56
C PRO A 140 12.81 7.44 -12.63
N THR A 141 12.03 6.36 -12.77
CA THR A 141 12.18 5.40 -13.86
C THR A 141 11.47 5.90 -15.11
N SER A 142 12.06 5.70 -16.31
CA SER A 142 11.47 6.21 -17.55
C SER A 142 10.14 5.54 -17.89
N VAL A 143 10.04 4.22 -17.77
CA VAL A 143 8.84 3.47 -18.14
C VAL A 143 8.56 2.34 -17.17
N LEU A 144 7.32 2.25 -16.68
CA LEU A 144 6.76 1.07 -16.05
C LEU A 144 5.87 0.34 -17.05
N VAL A 145 6.09 -0.95 -17.24
CA VAL A 145 5.20 -1.82 -18.04
C VAL A 145 4.37 -2.68 -17.08
N THR A 146 3.06 -2.67 -17.23
CA THR A 146 2.13 -3.38 -16.34
C THR A 146 0.85 -3.79 -17.06
N ALA A 147 0.15 -4.78 -16.51
CA ALA A 147 -1.19 -5.11 -16.97
C ALA A 147 -2.26 -4.22 -16.28
N PHE A 148 -3.41 -4.09 -16.92
CA PHE A 148 -4.48 -3.20 -16.47
C PHE A 148 -5.09 -3.61 -15.11
N ASP A 149 -5.09 -4.89 -14.77
CA ASP A 149 -5.72 -5.46 -13.57
C ASP A 149 -5.06 -5.02 -12.26
N ILE A 150 -3.77 -4.64 -12.31
CA ILE A 150 -3.04 -4.13 -11.15
C ILE A 150 -2.78 -2.62 -11.20
N LEU A 151 -3.43 -1.90 -12.10
CA LEU A 151 -3.29 -0.45 -12.19
C LEU A 151 -3.59 0.25 -10.86
N PHE A 152 -4.62 -0.20 -10.15
CA PHE A 152 -5.02 0.40 -8.86
C PHE A 152 -4.27 -0.18 -7.67
N PHE A 153 -4.08 -1.49 -7.64
CA PHE A 153 -3.45 -2.17 -6.52
C PHE A 153 -1.96 -1.90 -6.45
N TRP A 154 -1.32 -1.67 -7.58
CA TRP A 154 0.12 -1.51 -7.65
C TRP A 154 0.55 -0.12 -8.15
N VAL A 155 0.17 0.27 -9.37
CA VAL A 155 0.64 1.53 -9.97
C VAL A 155 0.19 2.74 -9.17
N ALA A 156 -1.10 2.87 -8.87
CA ALA A 156 -1.62 3.99 -8.11
C ALA A 156 -0.97 4.08 -6.71
N ARG A 157 -0.73 2.95 -6.07
CA ARG A 157 -0.05 2.89 -4.77
C ARG A 157 1.43 3.26 -4.87
N MET A 158 2.15 2.81 -5.90
CA MET A 158 3.52 3.24 -6.16
C MET A 158 3.61 4.75 -6.43
N MET A 159 2.66 5.31 -7.18
CA MET A 159 2.56 6.76 -7.40
C MET A 159 2.40 7.51 -6.07
N MET A 160 1.45 7.09 -5.23
CA MET A 160 1.22 7.71 -3.92
C MET A 160 2.45 7.65 -3.02
N MET A 161 3.05 6.46 -2.87
CA MET A 161 4.21 6.24 -1.98
C MET A 161 5.48 6.90 -2.53
N GLY A 162 5.73 6.80 -3.83
CA GLY A 162 6.88 7.43 -4.49
C GLY A 162 6.85 8.95 -4.30
N ILE A 163 5.75 9.60 -4.62
CA ILE A 163 5.60 11.05 -4.44
C ILE A 163 5.71 11.43 -2.95
N HIS A 164 5.19 10.60 -2.04
CA HIS A 164 5.26 10.88 -0.61
C HIS A 164 6.68 10.80 -0.07
N PHE A 165 7.39 9.72 -0.33
CA PHE A 165 8.72 9.47 0.24
C PHE A 165 9.84 10.13 -0.55
N MET A 166 9.80 10.02 -1.86
CA MET A 166 10.88 10.51 -2.74
C MET A 166 10.68 11.95 -3.21
N LYS A 167 9.48 12.53 -3.02
CA LYS A 167 9.09 13.90 -3.43
C LYS A 167 9.09 14.11 -4.95
N ASP A 168 9.12 13.04 -5.71
CA ASP A 168 9.01 13.04 -7.17
C ASP A 168 8.22 11.82 -7.63
N VAL A 169 7.74 11.82 -8.88
CA VAL A 169 7.02 10.69 -9.48
C VAL A 169 7.93 9.47 -9.60
N PRO A 170 7.41 8.25 -9.44
CA PRO A 170 8.22 7.05 -9.63
C PRO A 170 8.47 6.70 -11.10
N PHE A 171 7.61 7.16 -12.03
CA PHE A 171 7.67 6.83 -13.45
C PHE A 171 7.29 8.03 -14.31
N ASP A 172 7.96 8.21 -15.44
CA ASP A 172 7.54 9.17 -16.46
C ASP A 172 6.37 8.59 -17.28
N ASP A 173 6.46 7.33 -17.68
CA ASP A 173 5.42 6.65 -18.45
C ASP A 173 4.97 5.35 -17.76
N VAL A 174 3.66 5.09 -17.78
CA VAL A 174 3.04 3.83 -17.37
C VAL A 174 2.40 3.19 -18.60
N TYR A 175 3.03 2.14 -19.13
CA TYR A 175 2.53 1.41 -20.29
C TYR A 175 1.65 0.23 -19.84
N VAL A 176 0.36 0.32 -20.16
CA VAL A 176 -0.65 -0.65 -19.72
C VAL A 176 -0.98 -1.61 -20.86
N HIS A 177 -0.66 -2.88 -20.67
CA HIS A 177 -0.94 -3.94 -21.66
C HIS A 177 -2.13 -4.80 -21.25
N ALA A 178 -2.68 -5.54 -22.19
CA ALA A 178 -3.69 -6.56 -21.95
C ALA A 178 -3.05 -7.80 -21.29
N LEU A 179 -3.87 -8.56 -20.54
CA LEU A 179 -3.43 -9.86 -20.04
C LEU A 179 -3.21 -10.83 -21.19
N VAL A 180 -2.09 -11.55 -21.13
CA VAL A 180 -1.85 -12.68 -22.02
C VAL A 180 -2.79 -13.82 -21.59
N ARG A 181 -3.55 -14.36 -22.54
CA ARG A 181 -4.49 -15.45 -22.31
C ARG A 181 -4.11 -16.63 -23.18
N ASP A 182 -4.44 -17.82 -22.72
CA ASP A 182 -4.44 -19.04 -23.49
C ASP A 182 -5.60 -19.05 -24.49
N GLU A 183 -5.52 -19.86 -25.56
CA GLU A 183 -6.55 -19.98 -26.61
C GLU A 183 -7.84 -20.59 -26.08
#